data_4cc423c9db72b4d2801ff60bf356c0e6
#
_entry.id   4cc423c9db72b4d2801ff60bf356c0e6
#
_cell.length_a   1.000
_cell.length_b   1.000
_cell.length_c   1.000
_cell.angle_alpha   90.00
_cell.angle_beta   90.00
_cell.angle_gamma   90.00
#
_symmetry.space_group_name_H-M   'P 1'
#
loop_
_entity.id
_entity.type
_entity.pdbx_description
1 polymer ?
#
loop_
_entity_poly.entity_id
_entity_poly.type
_entity_poly.pdbx_seq_one_letter_code
_entity_poly.pdbx_strand_id
1 'polypeptide(L)'
;MASFRIEGGHLLTGEIRPQGAKNEALQVICATLLTGDKVTIHNIPNIRDVNNLIQLLSDIGVKITKRENTYVFQADALNMAFLASDEFVEKCAQLRGSVMMIGPLLARMGKAVIAKPGGDKIGRRRLDTHFLGFQKLGAKFRQLADRNVYEIGAKQLKGTYMLLDEASVTGTANIIMAATMAEGTTTIYNAACEPYIQQLCHMLCQMGAKISGIGSNLLTIEGVKKLHGAEHKLLPDMIEVGSFIGMAAMCGDGVRIKDCSLKDLGIIPDAFRRLGVKVEADGDDLLIPRQKHYVVDSFIDGTIMTLADAPWPGLTPDLLSVLIVVATQARGSVLFHQKMFESRLFFVDRLIDMGAQIILCDPHRAVVVGHDRQRQLRGSRMSSPDIRAGIALLIAAMSANGTSLISNIEQIDRGYENIEHRLNALGAKIERI
;
A
#
# COMPACT_ATOMS: atom_id res chain seq x y z
N MET A 1 -18.26 12.99 10.51
CA MET A 1 -16.86 12.65 10.17
C MET A 1 -16.11 12.49 11.47
N ALA A 2 -15.50 11.34 11.69
CA ALA A 2 -14.71 11.10 12.90
C ALA A 2 -13.41 11.90 12.84
N SER A 3 -12.89 12.25 14.02
CA SER A 3 -11.67 13.02 14.17
C SER A 3 -10.78 12.41 15.25
N PHE A 4 -9.47 12.60 15.14
CA PHE A 4 -8.54 12.39 16.25
C PHE A 4 -8.25 13.71 16.96
N ARG A 5 -8.36 13.70 18.28
CA ARG A 5 -7.77 14.70 19.17
C ARG A 5 -6.47 14.12 19.71
N ILE A 6 -5.35 14.79 19.44
CA ILE A 6 -4.01 14.33 19.80
C ILE A 6 -3.37 15.35 20.74
N GLU A 7 -2.99 14.93 21.92
CA GLU A 7 -2.11 15.68 22.82
C GLU A 7 -0.67 15.29 22.49
N GLY A 8 0.11 16.21 21.96
CA GLY A 8 1.47 15.97 21.50
C GLY A 8 2.51 16.05 22.61
N GLY A 9 3.75 15.67 22.29
CA GLY A 9 4.90 15.77 23.19
C GLY A 9 5.07 14.59 24.16
N HIS A 10 4.24 13.54 24.06
CA HIS A 10 4.40 12.31 24.86
C HIS A 10 5.44 11.38 24.22
N LEU A 11 6.32 10.83 25.07
CA LEU A 11 7.30 9.84 24.65
C LEU A 11 6.66 8.46 24.57
N LEU A 12 6.96 7.75 23.48
CA LEU A 12 6.48 6.40 23.22
C LEU A 12 7.55 5.38 23.59
N THR A 13 7.16 4.34 24.34
CA THR A 13 8.04 3.25 24.77
C THR A 13 7.38 1.90 24.56
N GLY A 14 8.18 0.85 24.49
CA GLY A 14 7.68 -0.52 24.37
C GLY A 14 7.77 -1.10 22.98
N GLU A 15 6.89 -2.05 22.67
CA GLU A 15 6.93 -2.85 21.46
C GLU A 15 5.66 -2.67 20.64
N ILE A 16 5.80 -2.62 19.32
CA ILE A 16 4.68 -2.57 18.38
C ILE A 16 4.91 -3.61 17.29
N ARG A 17 3.83 -4.28 16.89
CA ARG A 17 3.84 -5.28 15.82
C ARG A 17 3.10 -4.76 14.61
N PRO A 18 3.67 -4.81 13.40
CA PRO A 18 2.97 -4.40 12.19
C PRO A 18 1.82 -5.37 11.88
N GLN A 19 0.77 -4.83 11.28
CA GLN A 19 -0.35 -5.59 10.73
C GLN A 19 0.04 -6.33 9.45
N GLY A 20 -0.84 -7.20 8.94
CA GLY A 20 -0.67 -7.81 7.62
C GLY A 20 -0.70 -6.77 6.48
N ALA A 21 0.10 -7.01 5.45
CA ALA A 21 0.29 -6.08 4.35
C ALA A 21 -1.01 -5.81 3.56
N LYS A 22 -1.49 -4.56 3.61
CA LYS A 22 -2.71 -4.13 2.88
C LYS A 22 -2.64 -4.46 1.39
N ASN A 23 -1.53 -4.06 0.74
CA ASN A 23 -1.40 -4.19 -0.71
C ASN A 23 -1.31 -5.64 -1.15
N GLU A 24 -0.77 -6.52 -0.32
CA GLU A 24 -0.80 -7.97 -0.52
C GLU A 24 -2.21 -8.53 -0.35
N ALA A 25 -2.89 -8.18 0.76
CA ALA A 25 -4.24 -8.63 1.06
C ALA A 25 -5.20 -8.39 -0.12
N LEU A 26 -5.20 -7.18 -0.69
CA LEU A 26 -6.07 -6.84 -1.82
C LEU A 26 -5.82 -7.71 -3.06
N GLN A 27 -4.58 -8.16 -3.28
CA GLN A 27 -4.21 -9.01 -4.41
C GLN A 27 -4.56 -10.48 -4.17
N VAL A 28 -4.11 -11.05 -3.05
CA VAL A 28 -4.29 -12.48 -2.76
C VAL A 28 -5.76 -12.83 -2.47
N ILE A 29 -6.52 -11.90 -1.89
CA ILE A 29 -7.98 -12.07 -1.71
C ILE A 29 -8.67 -12.16 -3.08
N CYS A 30 -8.32 -11.29 -4.04
CA CYS A 30 -8.85 -11.40 -5.40
C CYS A 30 -8.42 -12.69 -6.12
N ALA A 31 -7.19 -13.17 -5.86
CA ALA A 31 -6.69 -14.41 -6.46
C ALA A 31 -7.50 -15.65 -6.04
N THR A 32 -8.23 -15.61 -4.90
CA THR A 32 -9.13 -16.70 -4.48
C THR A 32 -10.24 -16.99 -5.49
N LEU A 33 -10.59 -16.01 -6.34
CA LEU A 33 -11.57 -16.17 -7.43
C LEU A 33 -11.09 -17.11 -8.54
N LEU A 34 -9.79 -17.42 -8.61
CA LEU A 34 -9.22 -18.31 -9.64
C LEU A 34 -9.57 -19.78 -9.44
N THR A 35 -10.04 -20.16 -8.25
CA THR A 35 -10.42 -21.56 -7.95
C THR A 35 -11.77 -21.65 -7.24
N GLY A 36 -12.45 -22.81 -7.34
CA GLY A 36 -13.60 -23.16 -6.52
C GLY A 36 -13.24 -23.88 -5.21
N ASP A 37 -11.96 -24.26 -5.06
CA ASP A 37 -11.46 -24.92 -3.88
C ASP A 37 -11.25 -23.90 -2.74
N LYS A 38 -11.12 -24.38 -1.51
CA LYS A 38 -10.88 -23.50 -0.35
C LYS A 38 -9.47 -22.92 -0.38
N VAL A 39 -9.38 -21.61 -0.17
CA VAL A 39 -8.11 -20.88 0.01
C VAL A 39 -8.14 -20.26 1.41
N THR A 40 -7.13 -20.57 2.22
CA THR A 40 -6.97 -20.03 3.57
C THR A 40 -5.92 -18.93 3.56
N ILE A 41 -6.25 -17.76 4.09
CA ILE A 41 -5.34 -16.62 4.17
C ILE A 41 -5.25 -16.18 5.63
N HIS A 42 -4.02 -16.12 6.15
CA HIS A 42 -3.70 -15.70 7.51
C HIS A 42 -3.20 -14.27 7.55
N ASN A 43 -3.28 -13.66 8.73
CA ASN A 43 -2.78 -12.31 9.00
C ASN A 43 -3.47 -11.22 8.17
N ILE A 44 -4.75 -11.40 7.84
CA ILE A 44 -5.53 -10.37 7.13
C ILE A 44 -5.79 -9.20 8.07
N PRO A 45 -5.39 -7.96 7.71
CA PRO A 45 -5.61 -6.79 8.54
C PRO A 45 -7.08 -6.37 8.54
N ASN A 46 -7.57 -5.97 9.71
CA ASN A 46 -8.94 -5.47 9.87
C ASN A 46 -9.00 -3.96 9.55
N ILE A 47 -8.84 -3.62 8.28
CA ILE A 47 -8.87 -2.25 7.76
C ILE A 47 -10.00 -2.06 6.76
N ARG A 48 -10.46 -0.83 6.61
CA ARG A 48 -11.67 -0.52 5.83
C ARG A 48 -11.60 -1.00 4.38
N ASP A 49 -10.48 -0.78 3.68
CA ASP A 49 -10.35 -1.18 2.27
C ASP A 49 -10.39 -2.71 2.09
N VAL A 50 -9.79 -3.48 3.02
CA VAL A 50 -9.81 -4.95 3.00
C VAL A 50 -11.19 -5.47 3.33
N ASN A 51 -11.85 -4.92 4.35
CA ASN A 51 -13.20 -5.31 4.73
C ASN A 51 -14.22 -5.05 3.60
N ASN A 52 -14.10 -3.91 2.90
CA ASN A 52 -14.95 -3.59 1.76
C ASN A 52 -14.73 -4.59 0.61
N LEU A 53 -13.48 -5.02 0.35
CA LEU A 53 -13.22 -6.04 -0.66
C LEU A 53 -13.80 -7.40 -0.26
N ILE A 54 -13.64 -7.82 0.99
CA ILE A 54 -14.20 -9.07 1.53
C ILE A 54 -15.73 -9.06 1.38
N GLN A 55 -16.37 -7.95 1.74
CA GLN A 55 -17.82 -7.80 1.56
C GLN A 55 -18.22 -7.90 0.08
N LEU A 56 -17.48 -7.25 -0.82
CA LEU A 56 -17.76 -7.30 -2.25
C LEU A 56 -17.63 -8.74 -2.80
N LEU A 57 -16.63 -9.50 -2.34
CA LEU A 57 -16.49 -10.92 -2.70
C LEU A 57 -17.64 -11.76 -2.15
N SER A 58 -18.10 -11.50 -0.93
CA SER A 58 -19.28 -12.16 -0.36
C SER A 58 -20.53 -11.89 -1.19
N ASP A 59 -20.73 -10.66 -1.64
CA ASP A 59 -21.89 -10.25 -2.43
C ASP A 59 -21.93 -10.93 -3.81
N ILE A 60 -20.76 -11.21 -4.40
CA ILE A 60 -20.67 -11.98 -5.66
C ILE A 60 -20.75 -13.52 -5.44
N GLY A 61 -20.99 -13.98 -4.21
CA GLY A 61 -21.24 -15.39 -3.92
C GLY A 61 -20.05 -16.18 -3.38
N VAL A 62 -18.93 -15.54 -3.03
CA VAL A 62 -17.82 -16.23 -2.36
C VAL A 62 -18.23 -16.56 -0.92
N LYS A 63 -18.12 -17.83 -0.55
CA LYS A 63 -18.35 -18.28 0.84
C LYS A 63 -17.12 -17.92 1.66
N ILE A 64 -17.31 -17.19 2.76
CA ILE A 64 -16.24 -16.67 3.58
C ILE A 64 -16.46 -17.07 5.03
N THR A 65 -15.44 -17.69 5.64
CA THR A 65 -15.42 -18.02 7.06
C THR A 65 -14.25 -17.30 7.71
N LYS A 66 -14.53 -16.59 8.82
CA LYS A 66 -13.53 -15.82 9.57
C LYS A 66 -13.25 -16.47 10.93
N ARG A 67 -11.96 -16.53 11.30
CA ARG A 67 -11.49 -16.85 12.66
C ARG A 67 -10.35 -15.88 12.99
N GLU A 68 -10.60 -14.91 13.85
CA GLU A 68 -9.66 -13.81 14.17
C GLU A 68 -9.19 -13.08 12.90
N ASN A 69 -7.89 -13.13 12.57
CA ASN A 69 -7.28 -12.56 11.37
C ASN A 69 -7.04 -13.59 10.24
N THR A 70 -7.64 -14.80 10.37
CA THR A 70 -7.60 -15.86 9.37
C THR A 70 -8.94 -15.97 8.67
N TYR A 71 -8.93 -16.05 7.35
CA TYR A 71 -10.12 -16.17 6.53
C TYR A 71 -9.98 -17.36 5.58
N VAL A 72 -11.08 -18.10 5.40
CA VAL A 72 -11.21 -19.15 4.39
C VAL A 72 -12.19 -18.66 3.34
N PHE A 73 -11.74 -18.60 2.10
CA PHE A 73 -12.51 -18.21 0.92
C PHE A 73 -12.82 -19.44 0.08
N GLN A 74 -14.06 -19.55 -0.41
CA GLN A 74 -14.46 -20.58 -1.35
C GLN A 74 -15.36 -19.98 -2.43
N ALA A 75 -14.84 -19.86 -3.65
CA ALA A 75 -15.53 -19.27 -4.79
C ALA A 75 -16.09 -20.36 -5.72
N ASP A 76 -16.86 -21.32 -5.19
CA ASP A 76 -17.40 -22.45 -5.93
C ASP A 76 -18.63 -22.10 -6.79
N ALA A 77 -19.39 -21.09 -6.40
CA ALA A 77 -20.60 -20.64 -7.13
C ALA A 77 -20.68 -19.11 -7.15
N LEU A 78 -20.20 -18.48 -8.22
CA LEU A 78 -20.23 -17.03 -8.38
C LEU A 78 -21.56 -16.56 -9.01
N ASN A 79 -22.15 -15.51 -8.44
CA ASN A 79 -23.34 -14.86 -8.98
C ASN A 79 -22.95 -13.86 -10.09
N MET A 80 -22.82 -14.35 -11.33
CA MET A 80 -22.45 -13.53 -12.47
C MET A 80 -23.51 -12.47 -12.82
N ALA A 81 -24.78 -12.65 -12.44
CA ALA A 81 -25.82 -11.64 -12.64
C ALA A 81 -25.58 -10.41 -11.76
N PHE A 82 -25.10 -10.60 -10.52
CA PHE A 82 -24.78 -9.50 -9.62
C PHE A 82 -23.67 -8.60 -10.18
N LEU A 83 -22.67 -9.15 -10.90
CA LEU A 83 -21.60 -8.39 -11.52
C LEU A 83 -22.10 -7.35 -12.56
N ALA A 84 -23.32 -7.52 -13.07
CA ALA A 84 -23.94 -6.58 -14.01
C ALA A 84 -24.88 -5.59 -13.31
N SER A 85 -25.09 -5.67 -11.99
CA SER A 85 -25.98 -4.82 -11.23
C SER A 85 -25.42 -3.42 -10.97
N ASP A 86 -26.29 -2.44 -10.76
CA ASP A 86 -25.89 -1.08 -10.38
C ASP A 86 -25.25 -1.08 -8.97
N GLU A 87 -25.75 -1.91 -8.06
CA GLU A 87 -25.18 -2.08 -6.71
C GLU A 87 -23.72 -2.51 -6.75
N PHE A 88 -23.37 -3.49 -7.60
CA PHE A 88 -21.97 -3.90 -7.79
C PHE A 88 -21.12 -2.76 -8.31
N VAL A 89 -21.64 -2.00 -9.29
CA VAL A 89 -20.94 -0.84 -9.88
C VAL A 89 -20.66 0.22 -8.83
N GLU A 90 -21.63 0.56 -7.98
CA GLU A 90 -21.48 1.53 -6.89
C GLU A 90 -20.45 1.10 -5.85
N LYS A 91 -20.48 -0.16 -5.43
CA LYS A 91 -19.49 -0.73 -4.47
C LYS A 91 -18.09 -0.74 -5.06
N CYS A 92 -17.92 -1.11 -6.33
CA CYS A 92 -16.62 -1.06 -7.01
C CYS A 92 -16.07 0.37 -7.11
N ALA A 93 -16.93 1.36 -7.36
CA ALA A 93 -16.53 2.77 -7.47
C ALA A 93 -15.97 3.33 -6.16
N GLN A 94 -16.31 2.75 -5.00
CA GLN A 94 -15.81 3.16 -3.70
C GLN A 94 -14.44 2.57 -3.33
N LEU A 95 -14.02 1.51 -4.03
CA LEU A 95 -12.82 0.74 -3.69
C LEU A 95 -11.88 0.60 -4.89
N ARG A 96 -10.71 1.22 -4.84
CA ARG A 96 -9.69 1.07 -5.90
C ARG A 96 -9.27 -0.39 -6.08
N GLY A 97 -9.19 -1.16 -4.99
CA GLY A 97 -8.81 -2.58 -5.01
C GLY A 97 -9.76 -3.47 -5.81
N SER A 98 -11.01 -3.03 -6.08
CA SER A 98 -11.97 -3.77 -6.88
C SER A 98 -11.47 -4.10 -8.30
N VAL A 99 -10.57 -3.26 -8.85
CA VAL A 99 -9.95 -3.51 -10.16
C VAL A 99 -9.19 -4.85 -10.22
N MET A 100 -8.72 -5.35 -9.07
CA MET A 100 -7.96 -6.60 -8.98
C MET A 100 -8.79 -7.85 -9.25
N MET A 101 -10.12 -7.75 -9.23
CA MET A 101 -11.01 -8.87 -9.57
C MET A 101 -11.06 -9.17 -11.08
N ILE A 102 -10.63 -8.23 -11.94
CA ILE A 102 -10.76 -8.37 -13.40
C ILE A 102 -9.96 -9.59 -13.89
N GLY A 103 -8.67 -9.69 -13.52
CA GLY A 103 -7.80 -10.78 -13.97
C GLY A 103 -8.36 -12.17 -13.63
N PRO A 104 -8.69 -12.44 -12.36
CA PRO A 104 -9.26 -13.73 -11.96
C PRO A 104 -10.60 -14.06 -12.61
N LEU A 105 -11.53 -13.09 -12.69
CA LEU A 105 -12.83 -13.29 -13.32
C LEU A 105 -12.68 -13.56 -14.82
N LEU A 106 -11.80 -12.80 -15.49
CA LEU A 106 -11.53 -13.00 -16.91
C LEU A 106 -10.91 -14.38 -17.20
N ALA A 107 -9.94 -14.77 -16.35
CA ALA A 107 -9.26 -16.07 -16.49
C ALA A 107 -10.22 -17.26 -16.31
N ARG A 108 -11.06 -17.22 -15.26
CA ARG A 108 -11.90 -18.35 -14.89
C ARG A 108 -13.27 -18.32 -15.56
N MET A 109 -13.88 -17.12 -15.71
CA MET A 109 -15.24 -16.97 -16.21
C MET A 109 -15.32 -16.45 -17.64
N GLY A 110 -14.19 -16.07 -18.24
CA GLY A 110 -14.12 -15.48 -19.59
C GLY A 110 -14.71 -14.07 -19.68
N LYS A 111 -15.23 -13.53 -18.59
CA LYS A 111 -15.89 -12.20 -18.56
C LYS A 111 -15.66 -11.52 -17.21
N ALA A 112 -15.41 -10.22 -17.24
CA ALA A 112 -15.40 -9.35 -16.08
C ALA A 112 -16.14 -8.05 -16.38
N VAL A 113 -16.73 -7.46 -15.34
CA VAL A 113 -17.36 -6.13 -15.37
C VAL A 113 -16.79 -5.33 -14.22
N ILE A 114 -16.39 -4.10 -14.47
CA ILE A 114 -15.86 -3.22 -13.44
C ILE A 114 -16.28 -1.78 -13.66
N ALA A 115 -16.69 -1.10 -12.60
CA ALA A 115 -16.86 0.35 -12.63
C ALA A 115 -15.50 1.05 -12.66
N LYS A 116 -15.49 2.30 -13.12
CA LYS A 116 -14.33 3.15 -12.94
C LYS A 116 -14.03 3.25 -11.44
N PRO A 117 -12.91 2.68 -10.96
CA PRO A 117 -12.66 2.57 -9.52
C PRO A 117 -12.36 3.95 -8.92
N GLY A 118 -12.84 4.16 -7.70
CA GLY A 118 -12.50 5.31 -6.87
C GLY A 118 -11.10 5.23 -6.26
N GLY A 119 -10.92 5.79 -5.08
CA GLY A 119 -9.67 5.74 -4.29
C GLY A 119 -9.10 7.12 -3.99
N ASP A 120 -7.84 7.16 -3.50
CA ASP A 120 -7.18 8.39 -3.09
C ASP A 120 -7.00 9.38 -4.24
N LYS A 121 -7.19 10.66 -3.94
CA LYS A 121 -6.98 11.76 -4.89
C LYS A 121 -5.51 12.22 -4.88
N ILE A 122 -4.62 11.36 -5.38
CA ILE A 122 -3.16 11.57 -5.40
C ILE A 122 -2.59 11.86 -6.79
N GLY A 123 -3.45 12.25 -7.73
CA GLY A 123 -3.14 12.45 -9.14
C GLY A 123 -3.85 11.45 -10.04
N ARG A 124 -3.52 11.46 -11.34
CA ARG A 124 -4.10 10.55 -12.32
C ARG A 124 -3.61 9.12 -12.06
N ARG A 125 -4.54 8.19 -11.94
CA ARG A 125 -4.28 6.78 -11.73
C ARG A 125 -4.93 5.98 -12.86
N ARG A 126 -4.24 5.92 -13.98
CA ARG A 126 -4.72 5.25 -15.20
C ARG A 126 -4.92 3.75 -14.97
N LEU A 127 -5.73 3.14 -15.82
CA LEU A 127 -5.95 1.70 -15.90
C LEU A 127 -5.40 1.10 -17.20
N ASP A 128 -4.71 1.93 -17.99
CA ASP A 128 -4.24 1.57 -19.32
C ASP A 128 -3.40 0.30 -19.30
N THR A 129 -2.44 0.19 -18.37
CA THR A 129 -1.59 -1.01 -18.22
C THR A 129 -2.40 -2.29 -18.03
N HIS A 130 -3.50 -2.24 -17.23
CA HIS A 130 -4.39 -3.39 -17.06
C HIS A 130 -5.04 -3.78 -18.39
N PHE A 131 -5.66 -2.82 -19.07
CA PHE A 131 -6.44 -3.08 -20.29
C PHE A 131 -5.53 -3.50 -21.45
N LEU A 132 -4.39 -2.84 -21.63
CA LEU A 132 -3.40 -3.21 -22.63
C LEU A 132 -2.87 -4.63 -22.42
N GLY A 133 -2.59 -5.01 -21.16
CA GLY A 133 -2.18 -6.36 -20.80
C GLY A 133 -3.25 -7.40 -21.16
N PHE A 134 -4.52 -7.15 -20.79
CA PHE A 134 -5.62 -8.06 -21.14
C PHE A 134 -5.86 -8.13 -22.65
N GLN A 135 -5.74 -7.02 -23.39
CA GLN A 135 -5.84 -7.04 -24.85
C GLN A 135 -4.74 -7.88 -25.48
N LYS A 136 -3.51 -7.79 -24.96
CA LYS A 136 -2.40 -8.63 -25.43
C LYS A 136 -2.66 -10.11 -25.18
N LEU A 137 -3.34 -10.47 -24.08
CA LEU A 137 -3.81 -11.83 -23.83
C LEU A 137 -5.02 -12.23 -24.67
N GLY A 138 -5.53 -11.35 -25.55
CA GLY A 138 -6.64 -11.64 -26.48
C GLY A 138 -8.03 -11.24 -25.95
N ALA A 139 -8.12 -10.54 -24.83
CA ALA A 139 -9.39 -10.01 -24.34
C ALA A 139 -9.82 -8.78 -25.14
N LYS A 140 -11.14 -8.58 -25.22
CA LYS A 140 -11.78 -7.40 -25.79
C LYS A 140 -12.46 -6.63 -24.66
N PHE A 141 -12.43 -5.31 -24.73
CA PHE A 141 -13.15 -4.49 -23.77
C PHE A 141 -14.05 -3.47 -24.48
N ARG A 142 -15.14 -3.11 -23.79
CA ARG A 142 -16.07 -2.11 -24.19
C ARG A 142 -16.39 -1.21 -23.00
N GLN A 143 -16.23 0.09 -23.17
CA GLN A 143 -16.71 1.05 -22.20
C GLN A 143 -18.22 1.29 -22.44
N LEU A 144 -19.02 1.14 -21.41
CA LEU A 144 -20.42 1.54 -21.37
C LEU A 144 -20.46 2.96 -20.78
N ALA A 145 -20.45 3.96 -21.65
CA ALA A 145 -20.28 5.36 -21.27
C ALA A 145 -21.40 5.89 -20.38
N ASP A 146 -22.63 5.42 -20.62
CA ASP A 146 -23.85 5.74 -19.88
C ASP A 146 -23.80 5.29 -18.41
N ARG A 147 -23.05 4.21 -18.11
CA ARG A 147 -22.92 3.63 -16.78
C ARG A 147 -21.53 3.78 -16.15
N ASN A 148 -20.57 4.41 -16.86
CA ASN A 148 -19.17 4.51 -16.43
C ASN A 148 -18.54 3.14 -16.04
N VAL A 149 -18.85 2.12 -16.84
CA VAL A 149 -18.48 0.71 -16.62
C VAL A 149 -17.62 0.21 -17.77
N TYR A 150 -16.70 -0.69 -17.48
CA TYR A 150 -15.93 -1.44 -18.47
C TYR A 150 -16.36 -2.91 -18.45
N GLU A 151 -16.79 -3.42 -19.59
CA GLU A 151 -16.93 -4.85 -19.83
C GLU A 151 -15.68 -5.40 -20.52
N ILE A 152 -15.17 -6.50 -20.00
CA ILE A 152 -13.97 -7.18 -20.53
C ILE A 152 -14.33 -8.64 -20.74
N GLY A 153 -14.01 -9.18 -21.92
CA GLY A 153 -14.33 -10.56 -22.23
C GLY A 153 -13.31 -11.21 -23.17
N ALA A 154 -13.12 -12.51 -22.98
CA ALA A 154 -12.32 -13.36 -23.87
C ALA A 154 -12.94 -14.74 -23.96
N LYS A 155 -12.98 -15.33 -25.16
CA LYS A 155 -13.35 -16.75 -25.31
C LYS A 155 -12.27 -17.66 -24.69
N GLN A 156 -11.01 -17.29 -24.91
CA GLN A 156 -9.82 -17.95 -24.37
C GLN A 156 -8.70 -16.93 -24.31
N LEU A 157 -8.01 -16.85 -23.19
CA LEU A 157 -6.79 -16.07 -23.04
C LEU A 157 -5.62 -16.85 -23.66
N LYS A 158 -4.71 -16.14 -24.32
CA LYS A 158 -3.52 -16.72 -24.95
C LYS A 158 -2.27 -16.05 -24.41
N GLY A 159 -1.29 -16.87 -24.06
CA GLY A 159 0.02 -16.40 -23.62
C GLY A 159 0.71 -15.61 -24.74
N THR A 160 1.45 -14.60 -24.35
CA THR A 160 2.16 -13.69 -25.25
C THR A 160 3.31 -12.99 -24.52
N TYR A 161 4.23 -12.43 -25.29
CA TYR A 161 5.21 -11.48 -24.76
C TYR A 161 4.59 -10.09 -24.64
N MET A 162 4.85 -9.43 -23.51
CA MET A 162 4.46 -8.04 -23.32
C MET A 162 5.52 -7.24 -22.57
N LEU A 163 5.81 -6.05 -23.06
CA LEU A 163 6.50 -4.99 -22.35
C LEU A 163 5.43 -4.05 -21.78
N LEU A 164 5.41 -3.87 -20.46
CA LEU A 164 4.51 -2.92 -19.82
C LEU A 164 5.05 -1.50 -19.98
N ASP A 165 4.15 -0.56 -20.20
CA ASP A 165 4.45 0.88 -20.33
C ASP A 165 4.93 1.50 -19.01
N GLU A 166 4.49 0.93 -17.89
CA GLU A 166 4.94 1.28 -16.54
C GLU A 166 5.02 0.03 -15.65
N ALA A 167 5.87 0.07 -14.62
CA ALA A 167 5.92 -0.97 -13.58
C ALA A 167 4.72 -0.82 -12.62
N SER A 168 3.51 -0.98 -13.17
CA SER A 168 2.27 -0.85 -12.42
C SER A 168 2.05 -2.05 -11.51
N VAL A 169 1.99 -1.83 -10.19
CA VAL A 169 1.74 -2.89 -9.21
C VAL A 169 0.43 -3.62 -9.48
N THR A 170 -0.68 -2.87 -9.55
CA THR A 170 -2.00 -3.47 -9.75
C THR A 170 -2.19 -4.01 -11.16
N GLY A 171 -1.57 -3.37 -12.16
CA GLY A 171 -1.54 -3.87 -13.54
C GLY A 171 -0.82 -5.21 -13.64
N THR A 172 0.40 -5.28 -13.09
CA THR A 172 1.20 -6.52 -13.06
C THR A 172 0.43 -7.64 -12.36
N ALA A 173 -0.09 -7.41 -11.15
CA ALA A 173 -0.83 -8.44 -10.41
C ALA A 173 -2.05 -8.96 -11.18
N ASN A 174 -2.83 -8.08 -11.79
CA ASN A 174 -3.99 -8.45 -12.59
C ASN A 174 -3.62 -9.29 -13.82
N ILE A 175 -2.54 -8.89 -14.51
CA ILE A 175 -2.05 -9.61 -15.69
C ILE A 175 -1.50 -10.98 -15.28
N ILE A 176 -0.74 -11.07 -14.17
CA ILE A 176 -0.28 -12.35 -13.61
C ILE A 176 -1.45 -13.29 -13.38
N MET A 177 -2.48 -12.83 -12.63
CA MET A 177 -3.66 -13.65 -12.33
C MET A 177 -4.37 -14.12 -13.60
N ALA A 178 -4.51 -13.26 -14.61
CA ALA A 178 -5.11 -13.64 -15.88
C ALA A 178 -4.24 -14.65 -16.66
N ALA A 179 -2.92 -14.46 -16.67
CA ALA A 179 -1.98 -15.28 -17.40
C ALA A 179 -1.83 -16.71 -16.85
N THR A 180 -2.11 -16.93 -15.54
CA THR A 180 -2.01 -18.28 -14.94
C THR A 180 -2.90 -19.32 -15.60
N MET A 181 -3.99 -18.90 -16.27
CA MET A 181 -4.91 -19.80 -16.96
C MET A 181 -4.98 -19.51 -18.47
N ALA A 182 -4.08 -18.69 -19.01
CA ALA A 182 -3.98 -18.45 -20.45
C ALA A 182 -3.33 -19.66 -21.16
N GLU A 183 -3.73 -19.94 -22.40
CA GLU A 183 -3.12 -21.00 -23.19
C GLU A 183 -1.69 -20.61 -23.63
N GLY A 184 -0.70 -21.47 -23.35
CA GLY A 184 0.69 -21.24 -23.68
C GLY A 184 1.45 -20.45 -22.62
N THR A 185 2.48 -19.73 -23.03
CA THR A 185 3.40 -19.01 -22.15
C THR A 185 3.23 -17.51 -22.28
N THR A 186 3.12 -16.82 -21.15
CA THR A 186 3.13 -15.35 -21.06
C THR A 186 4.46 -14.88 -20.48
N THR A 187 5.11 -13.94 -21.17
CA THR A 187 6.29 -13.23 -20.65
C THR A 187 5.92 -11.77 -20.41
N ILE A 188 6.12 -11.31 -19.18
CA ILE A 188 5.85 -9.91 -18.78
C ILE A 188 7.20 -9.26 -18.48
N TYR A 189 7.57 -8.25 -19.27
CA TYR A 189 8.74 -7.42 -19.01
C TYR A 189 8.33 -6.06 -18.48
N ASN A 190 9.15 -5.44 -17.65
CA ASN A 190 8.85 -4.28 -16.85
C ASN A 190 7.70 -4.52 -15.85
N ALA A 191 7.61 -5.76 -15.35
CA ALA A 191 6.69 -6.12 -14.27
C ALA A 191 7.07 -5.40 -12.96
N ALA A 192 6.09 -5.02 -12.16
CA ALA A 192 6.31 -4.67 -10.77
C ALA A 192 6.83 -5.89 -10.00
N CYS A 193 7.75 -5.69 -9.04
CA CYS A 193 8.40 -6.78 -8.31
C CYS A 193 8.50 -6.54 -6.80
N GLU A 194 7.63 -5.71 -6.26
CA GLU A 194 7.47 -5.48 -4.82
C GLU A 194 7.22 -6.79 -4.06
N PRO A 195 7.57 -6.88 -2.77
CA PRO A 195 7.36 -8.08 -1.96
C PRO A 195 5.94 -8.64 -2.05
N TYR A 196 4.92 -7.80 -2.08
CA TYR A 196 3.52 -8.25 -2.20
C TYR A 196 3.17 -8.82 -3.59
N ILE A 197 3.87 -8.44 -4.68
CA ILE A 197 3.76 -9.11 -5.99
C ILE A 197 4.43 -10.48 -5.94
N GLN A 198 5.60 -10.57 -5.28
CA GLN A 198 6.29 -11.84 -5.08
C GLN A 198 5.42 -12.81 -4.29
N GLN A 199 4.78 -12.34 -3.22
CA GLN A 199 3.88 -13.16 -2.39
C GLN A 199 2.64 -13.62 -3.17
N LEU A 200 2.05 -12.76 -4.00
CA LEU A 200 1.00 -13.18 -4.93
C LEU A 200 1.48 -14.33 -5.84
N CYS A 201 2.67 -14.20 -6.44
CA CYS A 201 3.24 -15.25 -7.26
C CYS A 201 3.47 -16.54 -6.47
N HIS A 202 4.01 -16.46 -5.25
CA HIS A 202 4.22 -17.63 -4.39
C HIS A 202 2.90 -18.33 -4.05
N MET A 203 1.86 -17.58 -3.67
CA MET A 203 0.54 -18.15 -3.43
C MET A 203 -0.03 -18.81 -4.68
N LEU A 204 0.08 -18.16 -5.84
CA LEU A 204 -0.37 -18.75 -7.11
C LEU A 204 0.40 -20.04 -7.46
N CYS A 205 1.71 -20.11 -7.21
CA CYS A 205 2.49 -21.34 -7.35
C CYS A 205 2.01 -22.44 -6.41
N GLN A 206 1.68 -22.11 -5.16
CA GLN A 206 1.04 -23.05 -4.22
C GLN A 206 -0.33 -23.52 -4.72
N MET A 207 -1.05 -22.68 -5.46
CA MET A 207 -2.31 -23.06 -6.12
C MET A 207 -2.12 -23.90 -7.39
N GLY A 208 -0.87 -24.16 -7.80
CA GLY A 208 -0.53 -24.96 -8.98
C GLY A 208 -0.15 -24.16 -10.23
N ALA A 209 0.00 -22.84 -10.13
CA ALA A 209 0.52 -22.04 -11.25
C ALA A 209 2.03 -22.28 -11.46
N LYS A 210 2.48 -22.04 -12.67
CA LYS A 210 3.90 -22.17 -13.06
C LYS A 210 4.44 -20.78 -13.39
N ILE A 211 5.14 -20.17 -12.43
CA ILE A 211 5.69 -18.83 -12.55
C ILE A 211 7.19 -18.86 -12.25
N SER A 212 7.98 -18.24 -13.11
CA SER A 212 9.43 -18.05 -12.93
C SER A 212 9.80 -16.58 -13.05
N GLY A 213 11.00 -16.20 -12.55
CA GLY A 213 11.46 -14.82 -12.50
C GLY A 213 10.89 -14.02 -11.33
N ILE A 214 10.27 -14.67 -10.32
CA ILE A 214 9.72 -14.01 -9.13
C ILE A 214 10.80 -13.19 -8.44
N GLY A 215 10.49 -11.92 -8.12
CA GLY A 215 11.44 -10.96 -7.56
C GLY A 215 12.21 -10.14 -8.59
N SER A 216 12.01 -10.40 -9.87
CA SER A 216 12.56 -9.59 -10.96
C SER A 216 11.45 -8.87 -11.76
N ASN A 217 11.85 -7.95 -12.62
CA ASN A 217 10.94 -7.25 -13.53
C ASN A 217 10.63 -8.05 -14.82
N LEU A 218 11.10 -9.28 -14.91
CA LEU A 218 10.86 -10.20 -16.01
C LEU A 218 10.23 -11.49 -15.50
N LEU A 219 8.93 -11.65 -15.69
CA LEU A 219 8.16 -12.81 -15.27
C LEU A 219 7.81 -13.68 -16.47
N THR A 220 7.89 -15.00 -16.29
CA THR A 220 7.40 -15.98 -17.26
C THR A 220 6.38 -16.88 -16.59
N ILE A 221 5.19 -17.01 -17.19
CA ILE A 221 4.04 -17.73 -16.68
C ILE A 221 3.59 -18.74 -17.72
N GLU A 222 3.65 -20.03 -17.37
CA GLU A 222 3.04 -21.09 -18.18
C GLU A 222 1.60 -21.29 -17.69
N GLY A 223 0.64 -21.11 -18.58
CA GLY A 223 -0.76 -21.26 -18.24
C GLY A 223 -1.14 -22.69 -17.90
N VAL A 224 -2.04 -22.85 -16.95
CA VAL A 224 -2.54 -24.15 -16.50
C VAL A 224 -4.07 -24.24 -16.69
N LYS A 225 -4.60 -25.44 -16.82
CA LYS A 225 -6.04 -25.65 -17.05
C LYS A 225 -6.89 -25.36 -15.79
N LYS A 226 -6.34 -25.58 -14.60
CA LYS A 226 -7.03 -25.44 -13.33
C LYS A 226 -6.04 -25.11 -12.22
N LEU A 227 -6.47 -24.26 -11.29
CA LEU A 227 -5.80 -24.00 -10.03
C LEU A 227 -6.60 -24.64 -8.89
N HIS A 228 -5.92 -25.00 -7.80
CA HIS A 228 -6.50 -25.60 -6.60
C HIS A 228 -6.38 -24.68 -5.39
N GLY A 229 -6.89 -25.13 -4.24
CA GLY A 229 -6.80 -24.40 -2.96
C GLY A 229 -5.36 -24.29 -2.46
N ALA A 230 -5.12 -23.31 -1.60
CA ALA A 230 -3.83 -23.08 -0.96
C ALA A 230 -4.01 -22.49 0.43
N GLU A 231 -2.93 -22.48 1.21
CA GLU A 231 -2.82 -21.77 2.48
C GLU A 231 -1.69 -20.74 2.37
N HIS A 232 -1.99 -19.48 2.73
CA HIS A 232 -1.07 -18.36 2.57
C HIS A 232 -1.09 -17.47 3.81
N LYS A 233 0.07 -16.93 4.21
CA LYS A 233 0.19 -15.99 5.31
C LYS A 233 0.76 -14.67 4.78
N LEU A 234 0.01 -13.57 4.97
CA LEU A 234 0.46 -12.25 4.57
C LEU A 234 1.72 -11.83 5.32
N LEU A 235 2.62 -11.17 4.60
CA LEU A 235 3.76 -10.48 5.21
C LEU A 235 3.29 -9.36 6.15
N PRO A 236 4.11 -8.93 7.12
CA PRO A 236 3.90 -7.65 7.80
C PRO A 236 3.94 -6.50 6.78
N ASP A 237 3.12 -5.47 7.00
CA ASP A 237 3.03 -4.33 6.07
C ASP A 237 4.30 -3.48 6.16
N MET A 238 5.17 -3.55 5.14
CA MET A 238 6.43 -2.79 5.08
C MET A 238 6.20 -1.27 5.14
N ILE A 239 5.03 -0.79 4.71
CA ILE A 239 4.70 0.64 4.79
C ILE A 239 4.35 1.02 6.23
N GLU A 240 3.69 0.14 6.95
CA GLU A 240 3.43 0.36 8.37
C GLU A 240 4.73 0.28 9.18
N VAL A 241 5.63 -0.67 8.86
CA VAL A 241 6.98 -0.72 9.46
C VAL A 241 7.71 0.60 9.27
N GLY A 242 7.75 1.13 8.04
CA GLY A 242 8.36 2.44 7.75
C GLY A 242 7.68 3.58 8.50
N SER A 243 6.35 3.55 8.63
CA SER A 243 5.61 4.54 9.41
C SER A 243 5.98 4.49 10.90
N PHE A 244 6.18 3.29 11.45
CA PHE A 244 6.60 3.11 12.85
C PHE A 244 8.07 3.50 13.07
N ILE A 245 8.96 3.30 12.09
CA ILE A 245 10.33 3.85 12.16
C ILE A 245 10.25 5.38 12.28
N GLY A 246 9.48 6.04 11.43
CA GLY A 246 9.29 7.49 11.45
C GLY A 246 8.66 7.98 12.76
N MET A 247 7.64 7.30 13.26
CA MET A 247 7.00 7.58 14.54
C MET A 247 8.00 7.46 15.71
N ALA A 248 8.76 6.36 15.74
CA ALA A 248 9.76 6.12 16.78
C ALA A 248 10.90 7.15 16.72
N ALA A 249 11.32 7.57 15.52
CA ALA A 249 12.29 8.65 15.34
C ALA A 249 11.79 9.98 15.89
N MET A 250 10.50 10.31 15.71
CA MET A 250 9.91 11.58 16.15
C MET A 250 9.56 11.60 17.64
N CYS A 251 8.97 10.53 18.16
CA CYS A 251 8.32 10.50 19.48
C CYS A 251 8.89 9.38 20.38
N GLY A 252 9.74 8.49 19.89
CA GLY A 252 10.14 7.28 20.63
C GLY A 252 11.21 7.50 21.70
N ASP A 253 11.16 6.67 22.72
CA ASP A 253 12.18 6.49 23.75
C ASP A 253 12.59 5.01 23.83
N GLY A 254 13.17 4.50 22.71
CA GLY A 254 13.54 3.10 22.57
C GLY A 254 12.38 2.19 22.16
N VAL A 255 11.74 2.49 21.03
CA VAL A 255 10.63 1.68 20.49
C VAL A 255 11.17 0.48 19.70
N ARG A 256 10.63 -0.71 19.98
CA ARG A 256 10.89 -1.94 19.24
C ARG A 256 9.74 -2.25 18.30
N ILE A 257 10.04 -2.45 17.01
CA ILE A 257 9.08 -2.90 16.01
C ILE A 257 9.33 -4.39 15.79
N LYS A 258 8.35 -5.23 16.08
CA LYS A 258 8.45 -6.69 16.10
C LYS A 258 8.13 -7.31 14.76
N ASP A 259 8.79 -8.45 14.44
CA ASP A 259 8.45 -9.30 13.29
C ASP A 259 8.32 -8.52 11.98
N CYS A 260 9.34 -7.74 11.63
CA CYS A 260 9.32 -6.79 10.51
C CYS A 260 9.46 -7.43 9.13
N SER A 261 9.88 -8.70 9.05
CA SER A 261 10.34 -9.34 7.79
C SER A 261 11.43 -8.54 7.10
N LEU A 262 12.58 -8.38 7.79
CA LEU A 262 13.67 -7.46 7.39
C LEU A 262 14.11 -7.65 5.94
N LYS A 263 14.13 -8.89 5.45
CA LYS A 263 14.50 -9.22 4.06
C LYS A 263 13.58 -8.58 3.02
N ASP A 264 12.35 -8.25 3.41
CA ASP A 264 11.30 -7.71 2.52
C ASP A 264 11.15 -6.18 2.65
N LEU A 265 11.95 -5.51 3.50
CA LEU A 265 11.91 -4.05 3.67
C LEU A 265 12.68 -3.26 2.61
N GLY A 266 13.60 -3.93 1.88
CA GLY A 266 14.42 -3.27 0.86
C GLY A 266 15.15 -2.04 1.41
N ILE A 267 15.06 -0.92 0.68
CA ILE A 267 15.74 0.33 1.01
C ILE A 267 15.09 1.13 2.17
N ILE A 268 13.94 0.69 2.71
CA ILE A 268 13.17 1.48 3.69
C ILE A 268 14.02 1.86 4.92
N PRO A 269 14.70 0.95 5.63
CA PRO A 269 15.53 1.33 6.76
C PRO A 269 16.66 2.31 6.38
N ASP A 270 17.26 2.14 5.21
CA ASP A 270 18.36 2.99 4.75
C ASP A 270 17.90 4.41 4.40
N ALA A 271 16.67 4.57 3.90
CA ALA A 271 16.09 5.90 3.68
C ALA A 271 16.00 6.70 5.00
N PHE A 272 15.65 6.05 6.11
CA PHE A 272 15.66 6.69 7.43
C PHE A 272 17.09 6.91 7.96
N ARG A 273 18.02 5.97 7.73
CA ARG A 273 19.44 6.15 8.11
C ARG A 273 20.06 7.35 7.41
N ARG A 274 19.71 7.62 6.15
CA ARG A 274 20.15 8.82 5.43
C ARG A 274 19.66 10.13 6.05
N LEU A 275 18.57 10.10 6.81
CA LEU A 275 18.13 11.23 7.63
C LEU A 275 18.85 11.27 8.98
N GLY A 276 19.77 10.34 9.27
CA GLY A 276 20.51 10.22 10.53
C GLY A 276 19.79 9.42 11.61
N VAL A 277 18.66 8.80 11.29
CA VAL A 277 17.93 7.95 12.25
C VAL A 277 18.66 6.64 12.42
N LYS A 278 18.95 6.26 13.68
CA LYS A 278 19.49 4.93 14.01
C LYS A 278 18.38 3.90 13.91
N VAL A 279 18.59 2.91 13.06
CA VAL A 279 17.70 1.77 12.87
C VAL A 279 18.53 0.51 13.07
N GLU A 280 18.37 -0.14 14.21
CA GLU A 280 19.15 -1.30 14.63
C GLU A 280 18.33 -2.56 14.43
N ALA A 281 18.92 -3.59 13.80
CA ALA A 281 18.28 -4.89 13.62
C ALA A 281 18.62 -5.80 14.80
N ASP A 282 17.61 -6.54 15.31
CA ASP A 282 17.75 -7.54 16.37
C ASP A 282 16.88 -8.75 15.99
N GLY A 283 17.49 -9.75 15.35
CA GLY A 283 16.77 -10.82 14.68
C GLY A 283 15.92 -10.30 13.54
N ASP A 284 14.60 -10.49 13.61
CA ASP A 284 13.62 -9.95 12.65
C ASP A 284 12.91 -8.69 13.19
N ASP A 285 13.38 -8.14 14.29
CA ASP A 285 12.88 -6.91 14.90
C ASP A 285 13.74 -5.71 14.50
N LEU A 286 13.17 -4.51 14.60
CA LEU A 286 13.89 -3.25 14.52
C LEU A 286 13.80 -2.51 15.86
N LEU A 287 14.95 -2.07 16.37
CA LEU A 287 15.05 -1.17 17.53
C LEU A 287 15.38 0.24 17.02
N ILE A 288 14.57 1.20 17.43
CA ILE A 288 14.77 2.62 17.14
C ILE A 288 15.09 3.30 18.48
N PRO A 289 16.39 3.51 18.80
CA PRO A 289 16.78 4.13 20.05
C PRO A 289 16.44 5.62 20.05
N ARG A 290 16.25 6.18 21.24
CA ARG A 290 16.10 7.63 21.39
C ARG A 290 17.34 8.36 20.92
N GLN A 291 17.15 9.41 20.12
CA GLN A 291 18.22 10.29 19.66
C GLN A 291 17.90 11.74 20.02
N LYS A 292 18.86 12.44 20.60
CA LYS A 292 18.74 13.90 20.84
C LYS A 292 18.84 14.67 19.52
N HIS A 293 19.70 14.19 18.63
CA HIS A 293 19.94 14.77 17.31
C HIS A 293 20.08 13.65 16.30
N TYR A 294 19.64 13.87 15.09
CA TYR A 294 19.96 13.05 13.93
C TYR A 294 20.31 13.97 12.76
N VAL A 295 21.42 13.67 12.08
CA VAL A 295 22.03 14.53 11.09
C VAL A 295 21.84 13.92 9.71
N VAL A 296 21.29 14.70 8.79
CA VAL A 296 21.11 14.28 7.40
C VAL A 296 22.47 14.02 6.76
N ASP A 297 22.60 12.88 6.09
CA ASP A 297 23.77 12.59 5.27
C ASP A 297 23.87 13.58 4.10
N SER A 298 25.10 13.76 3.60
CA SER A 298 25.35 14.42 2.31
C SER A 298 25.76 13.38 1.27
N PHE A 299 25.69 13.73 -0.01
CA PHE A 299 26.37 12.94 -1.03
C PHE A 299 27.90 13.03 -0.85
N ILE A 300 28.64 12.12 -1.50
CA ILE A 300 30.12 12.01 -1.38
C ILE A 300 30.81 13.32 -1.71
N ASP A 301 30.25 14.12 -2.62
CA ASP A 301 30.73 15.44 -3.02
C ASP A 301 30.27 16.60 -2.09
N GLY A 302 29.58 16.27 -0.99
CA GLY A 302 29.05 17.24 -0.02
C GLY A 302 27.76 17.94 -0.45
N THR A 303 27.17 17.57 -1.59
CA THR A 303 25.90 18.17 -2.04
C THR A 303 24.71 17.72 -1.19
N ILE A 304 23.62 18.51 -1.24
CA ILE A 304 22.41 18.29 -0.44
C ILE A 304 21.77 16.94 -0.79
N MET A 305 21.43 16.16 0.22
CA MET A 305 20.74 14.88 0.09
C MET A 305 19.43 15.04 -0.68
N THR A 306 19.23 14.15 -1.65
CA THR A 306 17.96 14.00 -2.37
C THR A 306 17.37 12.62 -2.08
N LEU A 307 16.12 12.60 -1.58
CA LEU A 307 15.32 11.39 -1.45
C LEU A 307 14.21 11.41 -2.50
N ALA A 308 14.24 10.45 -3.40
CA ALA A 308 13.28 10.33 -4.48
C ALA A 308 12.59 8.96 -4.44
N ASP A 309 11.29 8.92 -4.74
CA ASP A 309 10.59 7.67 -4.95
C ASP A 309 10.95 7.05 -6.31
N ALA A 310 10.83 5.73 -6.37
CA ALA A 310 11.04 4.96 -7.58
C ALA A 310 10.30 3.60 -7.47
N PRO A 311 10.03 2.93 -8.61
CA PRO A 311 9.59 1.55 -8.60
C PRO A 311 10.55 0.67 -7.79
N TRP A 312 10.00 -0.37 -7.15
CA TRP A 312 10.80 -1.33 -6.38
C TRP A 312 11.96 -1.94 -7.23
N PRO A 313 13.17 -2.11 -6.67
CA PRO A 313 13.54 -1.97 -5.25
C PRO A 313 13.91 -0.55 -4.80
N GLY A 314 13.53 0.47 -5.56
CA GLY A 314 13.67 1.86 -5.13
C GLY A 314 12.72 2.22 -3.98
N LEU A 315 12.83 3.46 -3.50
CA LEU A 315 12.03 3.94 -2.38
C LEU A 315 10.56 4.07 -2.76
N THR A 316 9.71 3.38 -2.01
CA THR A 316 8.26 3.44 -2.22
C THR A 316 7.71 4.86 -2.04
N PRO A 317 6.83 5.34 -2.94
CA PRO A 317 6.18 6.64 -2.82
C PRO A 317 5.31 6.78 -1.56
N ASP A 318 4.90 5.66 -0.97
CA ASP A 318 3.99 5.62 0.17
C ASP A 318 4.65 6.08 1.49
N LEU A 319 5.98 6.13 1.57
CA LEU A 319 6.72 6.56 2.76
C LEU A 319 7.33 7.96 2.66
N LEU A 320 7.30 8.61 1.49
CA LEU A 320 7.86 9.97 1.37
C LEU A 320 7.23 10.96 2.35
N SER A 321 5.93 10.87 2.60
CA SER A 321 5.25 11.74 3.56
C SER A 321 5.77 11.58 4.99
N VAL A 322 6.05 10.36 5.41
CA VAL A 322 6.62 10.07 6.74
C VAL A 322 8.07 10.57 6.82
N LEU A 323 8.88 10.32 5.78
CA LEU A 323 10.26 10.80 5.70
C LEU A 323 10.33 12.34 5.72
N ILE A 324 9.40 13.04 5.06
CA ILE A 324 9.28 14.51 5.12
C ILE A 324 9.04 14.96 6.57
N VAL A 325 8.12 14.32 7.29
CA VAL A 325 7.86 14.66 8.70
C VAL A 325 9.12 14.46 9.55
N VAL A 326 9.81 13.32 9.40
CA VAL A 326 11.07 13.05 10.13
C VAL A 326 12.12 14.10 9.81
N ALA A 327 12.28 14.47 8.55
CA ALA A 327 13.26 15.48 8.12
C ALA A 327 13.02 16.86 8.75
N THR A 328 11.76 17.21 9.13
CA THR A 328 11.48 18.51 9.80
C THR A 328 12.24 18.68 11.11
N GLN A 329 12.63 17.59 11.77
CA GLN A 329 13.34 17.60 13.04
C GLN A 329 14.79 17.13 12.93
N ALA A 330 15.28 16.79 11.73
CA ALA A 330 16.67 16.47 11.46
C ALA A 330 17.55 17.73 11.51
N ARG A 331 18.85 17.55 11.60
CA ARG A 331 19.84 18.61 11.37
C ARG A 331 20.33 18.55 9.93
N GLY A 332 19.99 19.56 9.13
CA GLY A 332 20.37 19.65 7.71
C GLY A 332 19.17 19.91 6.81
N SER A 333 19.41 19.84 5.51
CA SER A 333 18.40 20.06 4.48
C SER A 333 18.28 18.83 3.58
N VAL A 334 17.08 18.54 3.11
CA VAL A 334 16.78 17.42 2.21
C VAL A 334 15.87 17.89 1.09
N LEU A 335 16.20 17.53 -0.15
CA LEU A 335 15.29 17.64 -1.28
C LEU A 335 14.48 16.34 -1.42
N PHE A 336 13.18 16.42 -1.29
CA PHE A 336 12.25 15.33 -1.61
C PHE A 336 11.75 15.47 -3.03
N HIS A 337 11.82 14.39 -3.80
CA HIS A 337 11.35 14.36 -5.18
C HIS A 337 10.34 13.23 -5.38
N GLN A 338 9.06 13.59 -5.40
CA GLN A 338 7.93 12.69 -5.67
C GLN A 338 7.76 12.53 -7.17
N LYS A 339 8.26 11.44 -7.76
CA LYS A 339 8.23 11.21 -9.22
C LYS A 339 6.96 10.51 -9.69
N MET A 340 6.41 9.62 -8.85
CA MET A 340 5.38 8.67 -9.28
C MET A 340 3.95 9.22 -9.19
N PHE A 341 3.69 10.29 -8.40
CA PHE A 341 2.36 10.84 -8.22
C PHE A 341 2.37 12.37 -8.20
N GLU A 342 1.36 12.98 -8.84
CA GLU A 342 1.31 14.43 -9.09
C GLU A 342 0.85 15.28 -7.88
N SER A 343 0.16 14.68 -6.90
CA SER A 343 -0.54 15.47 -5.86
C SER A 343 -0.21 15.05 -4.43
N ARG A 344 0.84 14.25 -4.23
CA ARG A 344 1.15 13.72 -2.88
C ARG A 344 1.83 14.72 -1.95
N LEU A 345 2.44 15.79 -2.48
CA LEU A 345 3.16 16.78 -1.66
C LEU A 345 2.27 17.89 -1.10
N PHE A 346 1.01 18.03 -1.52
CA PHE A 346 0.15 19.13 -1.07
C PHE A 346 -0.16 19.11 0.44
N PHE A 347 0.03 17.98 1.13
CA PHE A 347 -0.12 17.92 2.57
C PHE A 347 0.95 18.72 3.34
N VAL A 348 2.07 19.08 2.70
CA VAL A 348 3.17 19.83 3.36
C VAL A 348 2.73 21.21 3.84
N ASP A 349 1.68 21.80 3.25
CA ASP A 349 1.09 23.05 3.72
C ASP A 349 0.66 22.93 5.19
N ARG A 350 0.14 21.75 5.60
CA ARG A 350 -0.23 21.50 7.00
C ARG A 350 0.97 21.44 7.92
N LEU A 351 2.10 20.91 7.44
CA LEU A 351 3.35 20.92 8.21
C LEU A 351 3.92 22.34 8.33
N ILE A 352 3.79 23.17 7.30
CA ILE A 352 4.17 24.59 7.34
C ILE A 352 3.31 25.34 8.36
N ASP A 353 2.00 25.12 8.40
CA ASP A 353 1.08 25.65 9.40
C ASP A 353 1.50 25.23 10.83
N MET A 354 2.03 24.03 11.00
CA MET A 354 2.60 23.53 12.27
C MET A 354 3.97 24.14 12.59
N GLY A 355 4.56 24.93 11.70
CA GLY A 355 5.84 25.62 11.87
C GLY A 355 7.04 24.92 11.25
N ALA A 356 6.86 23.90 10.42
CA ALA A 356 7.95 23.31 9.65
C ALA A 356 8.52 24.28 8.62
N GLN A 357 9.83 24.20 8.38
CA GLN A 357 10.50 24.95 7.33
C GLN A 357 10.58 24.13 6.05
N ILE A 358 9.60 24.28 5.18
CA ILE A 358 9.49 23.57 3.92
C ILE A 358 9.28 24.56 2.78
N ILE A 359 10.02 24.39 1.69
CA ILE A 359 9.83 25.09 0.44
C ILE A 359 9.25 24.12 -0.57
N LEU A 360 7.97 24.30 -0.92
CA LEU A 360 7.35 23.54 -2.00
C LEU A 360 7.79 24.18 -3.33
N CYS A 361 8.71 23.53 -4.03
CA CYS A 361 9.27 24.04 -5.28
C CYS A 361 8.28 23.91 -6.44
N ASP A 362 7.59 22.79 -6.51
CA ASP A 362 6.55 22.45 -7.48
C ASP A 362 5.73 21.25 -6.95
N PRO A 363 4.72 20.72 -7.70
CA PRO A 363 3.91 19.58 -7.26
C PRO A 363 4.71 18.29 -6.93
N HIS A 364 5.95 18.21 -7.40
CA HIS A 364 6.80 17.03 -7.30
C HIS A 364 8.01 17.19 -6.38
N ARG A 365 8.39 18.42 -6.02
CA ARG A 365 9.62 18.68 -5.25
C ARG A 365 9.40 19.61 -4.09
N ALA A 366 9.93 19.20 -2.94
CA ALA A 366 9.95 20.01 -1.73
C ALA A 366 11.31 19.93 -1.04
N VAL A 367 11.82 21.07 -0.58
CA VAL A 367 13.01 21.16 0.25
C VAL A 367 12.57 21.31 1.70
N VAL A 368 13.03 20.42 2.56
CA VAL A 368 12.83 20.49 4.01
C VAL A 368 14.11 20.97 4.66
N VAL A 369 14.03 22.02 5.45
CA VAL A 369 15.10 22.49 6.33
C VAL A 369 14.77 22.06 7.75
N GLY A 370 15.52 21.11 8.27
CA GLY A 370 15.23 20.53 9.57
C GLY A 370 15.60 21.43 10.74
N HIS A 371 14.87 21.33 11.83
CA HIS A 371 14.99 22.20 13.01
C HIS A 371 16.01 21.70 14.03
N ASP A 372 16.68 20.55 13.82
CA ASP A 372 17.60 19.93 14.79
C ASP A 372 16.97 19.79 16.20
N ARG A 373 15.68 19.51 16.25
CA ARG A 373 14.84 19.44 17.49
C ARG A 373 14.86 20.73 18.35
N GLN A 374 15.43 21.85 17.85
CA GLN A 374 15.48 23.11 18.59
C GLN A 374 14.12 23.84 18.58
N ARG A 375 13.31 23.57 17.55
CA ARG A 375 11.95 24.10 17.42
C ARG A 375 11.01 22.94 17.17
N GLN A 376 10.11 22.70 18.12
CA GLN A 376 9.08 21.68 17.95
C GLN A 376 7.97 22.20 17.04
N LEU A 377 7.31 21.28 16.34
CA LEU A 377 6.06 21.57 15.65
C LEU A 377 4.99 22.01 16.66
N ARG A 378 3.99 22.75 16.21
CA ARG A 378 2.88 23.24 17.02
C ARG A 378 1.62 22.48 16.71
N GLY A 379 0.78 22.25 17.70
CA GLY A 379 -0.55 21.69 17.52
C GLY A 379 -1.37 22.50 16.52
N SER A 380 -2.13 21.83 15.66
CA SER A 380 -2.91 22.45 14.59
C SER A 380 -4.21 21.70 14.31
N ARG A 381 -5.18 22.38 13.67
CA ARG A 381 -6.37 21.75 13.11
C ARG A 381 -6.12 21.44 11.65
N MET A 382 -6.29 20.16 11.27
CA MET A 382 -6.01 19.69 9.93
C MET A 382 -6.99 18.59 9.51
N SER A 383 -6.98 18.24 8.25
CA SER A 383 -7.79 17.14 7.70
C SER A 383 -6.88 16.15 6.98
N SER A 384 -7.13 14.84 7.17
CA SER A 384 -6.42 13.78 6.45
C SER A 384 -6.85 13.78 4.98
N PRO A 385 -5.95 14.07 4.02
CA PRO A 385 -6.31 14.08 2.60
C PRO A 385 -6.36 12.67 2.00
N ASP A 386 -5.51 11.77 2.49
CA ASP A 386 -5.37 10.39 2.07
C ASP A 386 -4.74 9.54 3.19
N ILE A 387 -4.58 8.24 2.95
CA ILE A 387 -4.04 7.28 3.93
C ILE A 387 -2.62 7.67 4.40
N ARG A 388 -1.73 8.02 3.46
CA ARG A 388 -0.28 8.19 3.70
C ARG A 388 0.07 9.55 4.27
N ALA A 389 -0.55 10.59 3.76
CA ALA A 389 -0.47 11.91 4.38
C ALA A 389 -1.14 11.91 5.75
N GLY A 390 -2.23 11.19 5.94
CA GLY A 390 -2.93 11.08 7.21
C GLY A 390 -2.06 10.53 8.33
N ILE A 391 -1.36 9.40 8.11
CA ILE A 391 -0.44 8.85 9.12
C ILE A 391 0.76 9.77 9.36
N ALA A 392 1.28 10.43 8.32
CA ALA A 392 2.36 11.40 8.48
C ALA A 392 1.94 12.60 9.34
N LEU A 393 0.73 13.14 9.12
CA LEU A 393 0.16 14.21 9.95
C LEU A 393 -0.11 13.74 11.38
N LEU A 394 -0.50 12.48 11.60
CA LEU A 394 -0.65 11.91 12.94
C LEU A 394 0.69 11.86 13.67
N ILE A 395 1.76 11.41 13.01
CA ILE A 395 3.13 11.39 13.57
C ILE A 395 3.58 12.83 13.90
N ALA A 396 3.36 13.78 12.99
CA ALA A 396 3.67 15.19 13.24
C ALA A 396 2.91 15.73 14.44
N ALA A 397 1.61 15.44 14.57
CA ALA A 397 0.76 15.88 15.68
C ALA A 397 1.22 15.29 17.03
N MET A 398 1.60 14.02 17.07
CA MET A 398 2.13 13.38 18.29
C MET A 398 3.46 14.00 18.74
N SER A 399 4.29 14.46 17.81
CA SER A 399 5.57 15.12 18.13
C SER A 399 5.46 16.62 18.45
N ALA A 400 4.30 17.23 18.20
CA ALA A 400 4.08 18.66 18.32
C ALA A 400 3.87 19.10 19.78
N ASN A 401 4.11 20.38 20.06
CA ASN A 401 3.66 21.00 21.31
C ASN A 401 2.17 21.37 21.23
N GLY A 402 1.41 20.98 22.24
CA GLY A 402 -0.02 21.28 22.37
C GLY A 402 -0.91 20.25 21.71
N THR A 403 -2.18 20.63 21.50
CA THR A 403 -3.22 19.72 21.01
C THR A 403 -3.46 19.92 19.51
N SER A 404 -3.54 18.83 18.77
CA SER A 404 -3.95 18.80 17.36
C SER A 404 -5.32 18.15 17.19
N LEU A 405 -6.05 18.58 16.15
CA LEU A 405 -7.29 17.95 15.71
C LEU A 405 -7.15 17.53 14.26
N ILE A 406 -7.25 16.23 13.98
CA ILE A 406 -7.23 15.68 12.63
C ILE A 406 -8.62 15.16 12.28
N SER A 407 -9.29 15.78 11.32
CA SER A 407 -10.57 15.34 10.77
C SER A 407 -10.39 14.37 9.59
N ASN A 408 -11.49 13.74 9.14
CA ASN A 408 -11.49 12.79 8.02
C ASN A 408 -10.54 11.60 8.26
N ILE A 409 -10.49 11.11 9.50
CA ILE A 409 -9.60 10.00 9.90
C ILE A 409 -9.99 8.66 9.28
N GLU A 410 -11.19 8.58 8.70
CA GLU A 410 -11.63 7.45 7.90
C GLU A 410 -10.65 7.14 6.76
N GLN A 411 -9.86 8.12 6.30
CA GLN A 411 -8.77 7.89 5.36
C GLN A 411 -7.63 7.06 6.01
N ILE A 412 -7.32 7.31 7.29
CA ILE A 412 -6.31 6.55 8.03
C ILE A 412 -6.80 5.12 8.25
N ASP A 413 -8.08 4.94 8.64
CA ASP A 413 -8.72 3.63 8.88
C ASP A 413 -8.74 2.73 7.64
N ARG A 414 -8.57 3.28 6.45
CA ARG A 414 -8.44 2.51 5.21
C ARG A 414 -7.14 1.71 5.13
N GLY A 415 -6.13 2.09 5.88
CA GLY A 415 -4.80 1.51 5.79
C GLY A 415 -4.13 1.12 7.10
N TYR A 416 -4.64 1.56 8.24
CA TYR A 416 -4.06 1.30 9.55
C TYR A 416 -5.14 0.79 10.52
N GLU A 417 -4.90 -0.40 11.06
CA GLU A 417 -5.84 -1.07 11.97
C GLU A 417 -5.74 -0.48 13.37
N ASN A 418 -6.86 0.07 13.90
CA ASN A 418 -7.00 0.57 15.27
C ASN A 418 -5.76 1.35 15.75
N ILE A 419 -5.27 2.25 14.90
CA ILE A 419 -3.96 2.87 15.09
C ILE A 419 -3.88 3.65 16.40
N GLU A 420 -4.96 4.34 16.80
CA GLU A 420 -5.02 5.10 18.05
C GLU A 420 -4.85 4.19 19.27
N HIS A 421 -5.47 3.03 19.30
CA HIS A 421 -5.34 2.07 20.40
C HIS A 421 -3.94 1.53 20.52
N ARG A 422 -3.32 1.19 19.38
CA ARG A 422 -1.96 0.63 19.31
C ARG A 422 -0.92 1.67 19.73
N LEU A 423 -1.07 2.93 19.32
CA LEU A 423 -0.16 4.01 19.71
C LEU A 423 -0.37 4.44 21.16
N ASN A 424 -1.62 4.46 21.65
CA ASN A 424 -1.91 4.75 23.07
C ASN A 424 -1.31 3.68 23.99
N ALA A 425 -1.22 2.41 23.55
CA ALA A 425 -0.54 1.37 24.30
C ALA A 425 0.98 1.61 24.47
N LEU A 426 1.59 2.42 23.58
CA LEU A 426 2.98 2.86 23.71
C LEU A 426 3.13 4.16 24.52
N GLY A 427 2.05 4.81 24.93
CA GLY A 427 2.05 6.06 25.69
C GLY A 427 1.57 7.31 24.95
N ALA A 428 1.07 7.19 23.72
CA ALA A 428 0.43 8.32 23.03
C ALA A 428 -0.86 8.75 23.76
N LYS A 429 -1.35 9.93 23.40
CA LYS A 429 -2.61 10.50 23.89
C LYS A 429 -3.48 10.88 22.68
N ILE A 430 -4.18 9.89 22.15
CA ILE A 430 -5.04 10.02 20.97
C ILE A 430 -6.45 9.62 21.37
N GLU A 431 -7.42 10.48 21.12
CA GLU A 431 -8.83 10.26 21.36
C GLU A 431 -9.60 10.35 20.05
N ARG A 432 -10.44 9.37 19.78
CA ARG A 432 -11.37 9.38 18.64
C ARG A 432 -12.66 10.08 19.07
N ILE A 433 -13.03 11.17 18.39
CA ILE A 433 -14.19 12.01 18.65
C ILE A 433 -15.07 12.19 17.41
#